data_91facf09dd06448ae77f0beb8cc20696
#
_entry.id   91facf09dd06448ae77f0beb8cc20696
#
_cell.length_a   1.000
_cell.length_b   1.000
_cell.length_c   1.000
_cell.angle_alpha   90.00
_cell.angle_beta   90.00
_cell.angle_gamma   90.00
#
_symmetry.space_group_name_H-M   'P 1'
#
loop_
_entity.id
_entity.type
_entity.pdbx_description
1 polymer ?
#
loop_
_entity_poly.entity_id
_entity_poly.type
_entity_poly.pdbx_seq_one_letter_code
_entity_poly.pdbx_strand_id
1 'polypeptide(L)'
;MNTSATSRHDEFWAGVRAELPLQLGVAPFGLVFGVLGLASGLSAWETILMSSIVFGGASQVVFAQXWGGGVPAPVVGASVSVINLRHVLYSASVAPYLRSLPLRWRVPLAYLLTDEAYAVTINRLRDEPPSPNQHYHLLGTGMTLWICWQVTTVMGVVFGATIPESWSLGFAIPLTFIALVAPAIRRRADLAACLTAGTIAVVGQPLPWKGWIILAAVGGILAGWLVHRHDRRRTAS
;
A
#
# COMPACT_ATOMS: atom_id res chain seq x y z
N MET A 1 8.85 37.38 15.45
CA MET A 1 9.17 36.00 15.82
C MET A 1 9.94 35.37 14.67
N ASN A 2 11.22 35.06 14.90
CA ASN A 2 12.07 34.44 13.88
C ASN A 2 11.64 32.98 13.71
N THR A 3 10.80 32.70 12.76
CA THR A 3 10.53 31.33 12.33
C THR A 3 11.75 30.87 11.51
N SER A 4 12.78 30.41 12.23
CA SER A 4 13.91 29.77 11.56
C SER A 4 13.35 28.59 10.76
N ALA A 5 13.52 28.64 9.43
CA ALA A 5 13.12 27.56 8.55
C ALA A 5 13.74 26.26 9.07
N THR A 6 12.93 25.24 9.27
CA THR A 6 13.41 23.92 9.72
C THR A 6 14.52 23.46 8.79
N SER A 7 15.61 22.94 9.36
CA SER A 7 16.75 22.49 8.56
C SER A 7 16.37 21.26 7.72
N ARG A 8 17.15 21.01 6.66
CA ARG A 8 16.97 19.81 5.82
C ARG A 8 17.05 18.53 6.65
N HIS A 9 18.00 18.51 7.57
CA HIS A 9 18.24 17.39 8.48
C HIS A 9 17.03 17.16 9.40
N ASP A 10 16.49 18.21 9.99
CA ASP A 10 15.35 18.10 10.90
C ASP A 10 14.11 17.62 10.19
N GLU A 11 13.84 18.14 8.96
CA GLU A 11 12.70 17.71 8.12
C GLU A 11 12.83 16.23 7.76
N PHE A 12 14.03 15.80 7.35
CA PHE A 12 14.28 14.39 6.99
C PHE A 12 14.00 13.48 8.18
N TRP A 13 14.62 13.78 9.35
CA TRP A 13 14.43 12.92 10.52
C TRP A 13 13.02 13.00 11.11
N ALA A 14 12.33 14.11 10.92
CA ALA A 14 10.90 14.20 11.27
C ALA A 14 10.09 13.22 10.43
N GLY A 15 10.38 13.13 9.12
CA GLY A 15 9.75 12.16 8.23
C GLY A 15 10.06 10.73 8.65
N VAL A 16 11.31 10.42 8.93
CA VAL A 16 11.73 9.08 9.42
C VAL A 16 10.93 8.68 10.66
N ARG A 17 10.91 9.57 11.68
CA ARG A 17 10.22 9.29 12.95
C ARG A 17 8.71 9.12 12.77
N ALA A 18 8.12 9.90 11.88
CA ALA A 18 6.68 9.82 11.60
C ALA A 18 6.30 8.52 10.90
N GLU A 19 7.22 7.99 10.09
CA GLU A 19 7.01 6.76 9.31
C GLU A 19 7.29 5.48 10.12
N LEU A 20 8.21 5.52 11.09
CA LEU A 20 8.63 4.34 11.85
C LEU A 20 7.48 3.51 12.45
N PRO A 21 6.45 4.11 13.08
CA PRO A 21 5.36 3.30 13.65
C PRO A 21 4.59 2.49 12.61
N LEU A 22 4.51 2.98 11.35
CA LEU A 22 3.80 2.28 10.30
C LEU A 22 4.54 1.01 9.87
N GLN A 23 5.86 0.97 10.13
CA GLN A 23 6.67 -0.20 9.76
C GLN A 23 6.25 -1.48 10.52
N LEU A 24 5.57 -1.36 11.65
CA LEU A 24 5.00 -2.51 12.36
C LEU A 24 3.97 -3.27 11.49
N GLY A 25 3.28 -2.55 10.60
CA GLY A 25 2.35 -3.16 9.65
C GLY A 25 3.01 -3.51 8.31
N VAL A 26 3.94 -2.67 7.87
CA VAL A 26 4.62 -2.83 6.58
C VAL A 26 5.58 -4.02 6.59
N ALA A 27 6.35 -4.19 7.68
CA ALA A 27 7.39 -5.22 7.75
C ALA A 27 6.83 -6.65 7.60
N PRO A 28 5.78 -7.05 8.33
CA PRO A 28 5.16 -8.36 8.08
C PRO A 28 4.66 -8.52 6.65
N PHE A 29 4.09 -7.45 6.06
CA PHE A 29 3.56 -7.49 4.70
C PHE A 29 4.68 -7.71 3.67
N GLY A 30 5.82 -7.01 3.82
CA GLY A 30 6.99 -7.20 2.95
C GLY A 30 7.56 -8.62 3.06
N LEU A 31 7.63 -9.16 4.29
CA LEU A 31 8.08 -10.53 4.52
C LEU A 31 7.17 -11.54 3.80
N VAL A 32 5.85 -11.38 3.96
CA VAL A 32 4.87 -12.25 3.31
C VAL A 32 4.97 -12.12 1.78
N PHE A 33 5.22 -10.92 1.24
CA PHE A 33 5.42 -10.77 -0.21
C PHE A 33 6.65 -11.56 -0.68
N GLY A 34 7.75 -11.53 0.08
CA GLY A 34 8.95 -12.32 -0.25
C GLY A 34 8.67 -13.82 -0.37
N VAL A 35 7.93 -14.37 0.62
CA VAL A 35 7.50 -15.78 0.62
C VAL A 35 6.55 -16.05 -0.56
N LEU A 36 5.56 -15.19 -0.76
CA LEU A 36 4.54 -15.33 -1.80
C LEU A 36 5.16 -15.30 -3.21
N GLY A 37 6.15 -14.44 -3.44
CA GLY A 37 6.84 -14.38 -4.73
C GLY A 37 7.40 -15.75 -5.11
N LEU A 38 8.14 -16.38 -4.20
CA LEU A 38 8.70 -17.72 -4.42
C LEU A 38 7.58 -18.77 -4.63
N ALA A 39 6.56 -18.75 -3.76
CA ALA A 39 5.43 -19.67 -3.85
C ALA A 39 4.65 -19.53 -5.15
N SER A 40 4.72 -18.36 -5.80
CA SER A 40 4.07 -18.07 -7.09
C SER A 40 4.94 -18.44 -8.30
N GLY A 41 6.09 -19.04 -8.07
CA GLY A 41 7.01 -19.47 -9.13
C GLY A 41 7.97 -18.39 -9.63
N LEU A 42 8.03 -17.24 -8.93
CA LEU A 42 9.07 -16.25 -9.22
C LEU A 42 10.39 -16.70 -8.59
N SER A 43 11.48 -16.44 -9.29
CA SER A 43 12.81 -16.66 -8.71
C SER A 43 13.08 -15.62 -7.59
N ALA A 44 14.05 -15.91 -6.74
CA ALA A 44 14.48 -14.98 -5.68
C ALA A 44 14.82 -13.59 -6.26
N TRP A 45 15.55 -13.56 -7.37
CA TRP A 45 15.94 -12.31 -8.02
C TRP A 45 14.73 -11.55 -8.56
N GLU A 46 13.79 -12.22 -9.22
CA GLU A 46 12.58 -11.58 -9.75
C GLU A 46 11.76 -10.97 -8.61
N THR A 47 11.63 -11.68 -7.50
CA THR A 47 10.89 -11.19 -6.32
C THR A 47 11.55 -9.93 -5.74
N ILE A 48 12.88 -9.95 -5.54
CA ILE A 48 13.63 -8.81 -5.00
C ILE A 48 13.61 -7.62 -5.97
N LEU A 49 13.87 -7.87 -7.27
CA LEU A 49 13.86 -6.80 -8.29
C LEU A 49 12.48 -6.17 -8.42
N MET A 50 11.42 -6.99 -8.37
CA MET A 50 10.05 -6.48 -8.41
C MET A 50 9.78 -5.54 -7.23
N SER A 51 10.27 -5.87 -6.04
CA SER A 51 10.17 -5.02 -4.85
C SER A 51 10.87 -3.68 -5.06
N SER A 52 12.05 -3.73 -5.71
CA SER A 52 12.86 -2.52 -5.95
C SER A 52 12.33 -1.66 -7.09
N ILE A 53 11.74 -2.26 -8.14
CA ILE A 53 11.31 -1.55 -9.35
C ILE A 53 9.87 -1.06 -9.21
N VAL A 54 8.96 -1.92 -8.77
CA VAL A 54 7.53 -1.61 -8.68
C VAL A 54 7.21 -0.84 -7.40
N PHE A 55 7.75 -1.27 -6.28
CA PHE A 55 7.58 -0.63 -4.96
C PHE A 55 6.11 -0.28 -4.68
N GLY A 56 5.24 -1.28 -4.82
CA GLY A 56 3.80 -1.11 -4.57
C GLY A 56 3.22 -2.42 -4.03
N GLY A 57 3.23 -2.59 -2.70
CA GLY A 57 2.92 -3.87 -2.03
C GLY A 57 1.67 -4.57 -2.55
N ALA A 58 0.54 -3.86 -2.61
CA ALA A 58 -0.73 -4.46 -3.07
C ALA A 58 -0.65 -4.94 -4.53
N SER A 59 -0.04 -4.13 -5.42
CA SER A 59 0.10 -4.51 -6.83
C SER A 59 1.08 -5.68 -7.02
N GLN A 60 2.12 -5.74 -6.18
CA GLN A 60 3.09 -6.84 -6.19
C GLN A 60 2.42 -8.16 -5.77
N VAL A 61 1.60 -8.14 -4.72
CA VAL A 61 0.85 -9.32 -4.26
C VAL A 61 -0.11 -9.79 -5.36
N VAL A 62 -0.86 -8.87 -5.98
CA VAL A 62 -1.79 -9.22 -7.06
C VAL A 62 -1.03 -9.77 -8.27
N PHE A 63 0.13 -9.17 -8.60
CA PHE A 63 0.99 -9.69 -9.66
C PHE A 63 1.38 -11.14 -9.35
N ALA A 64 1.94 -11.41 -8.17
CA ALA A 64 2.40 -12.75 -7.77
C ALA A 64 1.24 -13.76 -7.85
N GLN A 65 0.09 -13.42 -7.37
CA GLN A 65 -1.10 -14.27 -7.45
C GLN A 65 -1.60 -14.53 -8.87
N UNK A 66 -1.56 -13.57 -9.58
CA UNK A 66 -1.97 -13.61 -10.80
C UNK A 66 -1.15 -14.38 -11.60
N TRP A 67 0.10 -14.22 -11.50
CA TRP A 67 1.19 -14.93 -12.20
C TRP A 67 1.22 -16.42 -11.84
N GLY A 68 1.30 -16.73 -10.54
CA GLY A 68 1.28 -18.10 -10.04
C GLY A 68 0.00 -18.87 -10.40
N GLY A 69 -1.09 -18.17 -10.64
CA GLY A 69 -2.35 -18.77 -11.10
C GLY A 69 -2.44 -18.97 -12.62
N GLY A 70 -1.36 -18.69 -13.37
CA GLY A 70 -1.31 -18.85 -14.82
C GLY A 70 -2.18 -17.87 -15.60
N VAL A 71 -2.47 -16.70 -15.02
CA VAL A 71 -3.27 -15.66 -15.69
C VAL A 71 -2.46 -15.04 -16.83
N PRO A 72 -3.06 -14.82 -18.01
CA PRO A 72 -2.33 -14.23 -19.14
C PRO A 72 -1.70 -12.87 -18.81
N ALA A 73 -0.46 -12.66 -19.22
CA ALA A 73 0.33 -11.45 -18.90
C ALA A 73 -0.38 -10.12 -19.16
N PRO A 74 -1.16 -9.93 -20.26
CA PRO A 74 -1.89 -8.67 -20.45
C PRO A 74 -2.92 -8.39 -19.36
N VAL A 75 -3.58 -9.44 -18.84
CA VAL A 75 -4.57 -9.31 -17.76
C VAL A 75 -3.87 -8.95 -16.44
N VAL A 76 -2.73 -9.60 -16.17
CA VAL A 76 -1.90 -9.28 -15.00
C VAL A 76 -1.47 -7.81 -15.06
N GLY A 77 -0.95 -7.38 -16.22
CA GLY A 77 -0.50 -5.99 -16.43
C GLY A 77 -1.63 -4.99 -16.23
N ALA A 78 -2.80 -5.26 -16.79
CA ALA A 78 -3.98 -4.39 -16.64
C ALA A 78 -4.40 -4.29 -15.16
N SER A 79 -4.45 -5.41 -14.45
CA SER A 79 -4.83 -5.45 -13.02
C SER A 79 -3.85 -4.64 -12.16
N VAL A 80 -2.56 -4.83 -12.35
CA VAL A 80 -1.50 -4.08 -11.65
C VAL A 80 -1.63 -2.58 -11.94
N SER A 81 -1.86 -2.23 -13.22
CA SER A 81 -2.00 -0.82 -13.64
C SER A 81 -3.19 -0.16 -12.95
N VAL A 82 -4.34 -0.84 -12.90
CA VAL A 82 -5.54 -0.30 -12.24
C VAL A 82 -5.28 -0.07 -10.75
N ILE A 83 -4.63 -1.01 -10.07
CA ILE A 83 -4.30 -0.87 -8.64
C ILE A 83 -3.38 0.34 -8.43
N ASN A 84 -2.41 0.53 -9.33
CA ASN A 84 -1.43 1.61 -9.22
C ASN A 84 -1.96 2.99 -9.63
N LEU A 85 -3.19 3.10 -10.20
CA LEU A 85 -3.81 4.41 -10.48
C LEU A 85 -3.91 5.28 -9.22
N ARG A 86 -3.97 4.68 -8.04
CA ARG A 86 -3.95 5.44 -6.76
C ARG A 86 -2.70 6.31 -6.62
N HIS A 87 -1.54 5.87 -7.13
CA HIS A 87 -0.31 6.68 -7.10
C HIS A 87 -0.43 7.96 -7.95
N VAL A 88 -1.24 7.91 -9.03
CA VAL A 88 -1.55 9.11 -9.83
C VAL A 88 -2.31 10.12 -8.96
N LEU A 89 -3.28 9.64 -8.15
CA LEU A 89 -4.05 10.51 -7.25
C LEU A 89 -3.16 11.13 -6.17
N TYR A 90 -2.26 10.34 -5.57
CA TYR A 90 -1.30 10.86 -4.59
C TYR A 90 -0.37 11.89 -5.22
N SER A 91 0.15 11.59 -6.42
CA SER A 91 1.03 12.49 -7.17
C SER A 91 0.31 13.81 -7.50
N ALA A 92 -0.94 13.74 -7.94
CA ALA A 92 -1.75 14.93 -8.22
C ALA A 92 -1.96 15.77 -6.95
N SER A 93 -2.17 15.11 -5.80
CA SER A 93 -2.37 15.79 -4.51
C SER A 93 -1.11 16.51 -4.01
N VAL A 94 0.08 15.91 -4.19
CA VAL A 94 1.34 16.52 -3.71
C VAL A 94 1.99 17.45 -4.74
N ALA A 95 1.60 17.36 -6.02
CA ALA A 95 2.21 18.14 -7.11
C ALA A 95 2.29 19.66 -6.83
N PRO A 96 1.24 20.31 -6.27
CA PRO A 96 1.32 21.76 -5.99
C PRO A 96 2.50 22.14 -5.08
N TYR A 97 2.86 21.25 -4.14
CA TYR A 97 3.93 21.52 -3.16
C TYR A 97 5.32 21.21 -3.70
N LEU A 98 5.41 20.38 -4.75
CA LEU A 98 6.69 19.90 -5.28
C LEU A 98 7.03 20.50 -6.66
N ARG A 99 6.11 21.23 -7.28
CA ARG A 99 6.28 21.73 -8.67
C ARG A 99 7.48 22.66 -8.86
N SER A 100 7.88 23.39 -7.81
CA SER A 100 9.02 24.30 -7.86
C SER A 100 10.38 23.57 -7.81
N LEU A 101 10.37 22.27 -7.45
CA LEU A 101 11.60 21.49 -7.35
C LEU A 101 12.08 21.06 -8.74
N PRO A 102 13.41 20.98 -8.96
CA PRO A 102 13.93 20.43 -10.21
C PRO A 102 13.64 18.93 -10.35
N LEU A 103 13.68 18.41 -11.58
CA LEU A 103 13.35 17.01 -11.88
C LEU A 103 14.15 16.00 -11.06
N ARG A 104 15.42 16.31 -10.77
CA ARG A 104 16.29 15.44 -9.93
C ARG A 104 15.68 15.17 -8.55
N TRP A 105 14.79 16.03 -8.06
CA TRP A 105 14.03 15.82 -6.82
C TRP A 105 12.66 15.20 -7.09
N ARG A 106 11.95 15.69 -8.10
CA ARG A 106 10.58 15.24 -8.36
C ARG A 106 10.49 13.75 -8.71
N VAL A 107 11.47 13.26 -9.51
CA VAL A 107 11.45 11.86 -9.95
C VAL A 107 11.64 10.89 -8.77
N PRO A 108 12.70 11.00 -7.94
CA PRO A 108 12.83 10.07 -6.81
C PRO A 108 11.72 10.23 -5.77
N LEU A 109 11.23 11.46 -5.53
CA LEU A 109 10.13 11.65 -4.58
C LEU A 109 8.82 11.03 -5.10
N ALA A 110 8.57 11.09 -6.42
CA ALA A 110 7.41 10.45 -7.03
C ALA A 110 7.50 8.91 -6.92
N TYR A 111 8.70 8.35 -7.09
CA TYR A 111 8.93 6.91 -6.93
C TYR A 111 8.69 6.46 -5.49
N LEU A 112 9.11 7.27 -4.51
CA LEU A 112 8.96 6.96 -3.08
C LEU A 112 7.55 7.24 -2.54
N LEU A 113 6.65 7.81 -3.35
CA LEU A 113 5.33 8.24 -2.92
C LEU A 113 4.33 7.07 -2.96
N THR A 114 4.32 6.28 -1.91
CA THR A 114 3.37 5.18 -1.70
C THR A 114 2.23 5.62 -0.77
N ASP A 115 1.34 4.69 -0.42
CA ASP A 115 0.17 4.93 0.43
C ASP A 115 0.57 5.53 1.78
N GLU A 116 1.53 4.88 2.44
CA GLU A 116 1.99 5.25 3.78
C GLU A 116 2.78 6.57 3.73
N ALA A 117 3.73 6.68 2.81
CA ALA A 117 4.52 7.91 2.64
C ALA A 117 3.62 9.11 2.35
N TYR A 118 2.58 8.93 1.51
CA TYR A 118 1.57 9.96 1.24
C TYR A 118 0.81 10.33 2.52
N ALA A 119 0.27 9.33 3.23
CA ALA A 119 -0.55 9.54 4.42
C ALA A 119 0.21 10.32 5.52
N VAL A 120 1.49 10.01 5.69
CA VAL A 120 2.34 10.66 6.68
C VAL A 120 2.72 12.08 6.25
N THR A 121 3.03 12.27 4.97
CA THR A 121 3.62 13.52 4.50
C THR A 121 2.58 14.59 4.13
N ILE A 122 1.39 14.20 3.68
CA ILE A 122 0.42 15.18 3.13
C ILE A 122 0.07 16.29 4.13
N ASN A 123 -0.08 15.97 5.40
CA ASN A 123 -0.37 16.96 6.42
C ASN A 123 0.79 17.93 6.60
N ARG A 124 2.04 17.41 6.62
CA ARG A 124 3.24 18.25 6.72
C ARG A 124 3.37 19.20 5.53
N LEU A 125 3.00 18.75 4.32
CA LEU A 125 3.03 19.60 3.11
C LEU A 125 1.98 20.70 3.15
N ARG A 126 0.87 20.50 3.88
CA ARG A 126 -0.23 21.46 4.03
C ARG A 126 0.01 22.47 5.14
N ASP A 127 0.97 22.25 6.03
CA ASP A 127 1.26 23.14 7.14
C ASP A 127 1.64 24.54 6.66
N GLU A 128 1.18 25.54 7.39
CA GLU A 128 1.51 26.95 7.12
C GLU A 128 2.21 27.56 8.34
N PRO A 129 3.27 28.34 8.10
CA PRO A 129 3.86 28.66 6.80
C PRO A 129 4.64 27.47 6.22
N PRO A 130 4.67 27.36 4.85
CA PRO A 130 5.37 26.25 4.22
C PRO A 130 6.89 26.35 4.41
N SER A 131 7.49 25.24 4.77
CA SER A 131 8.94 25.15 4.90
C SER A 131 9.58 24.94 3.51
N PRO A 132 10.65 25.65 3.15
CA PRO A 132 11.36 25.41 1.89
C PRO A 132 11.99 24.00 1.83
N ASN A 133 12.13 23.35 2.98
CA ASN A 133 12.77 22.04 3.11
C ASN A 133 11.76 20.89 3.31
N GLN A 134 10.45 21.14 3.22
CA GLN A 134 9.41 20.13 3.51
C GLN A 134 9.51 18.88 2.61
N HIS A 135 10.12 18.98 1.43
CA HIS A 135 10.34 17.83 0.56
C HIS A 135 11.30 16.79 1.17
N TYR A 136 12.17 17.20 2.12
CA TYR A 136 13.01 16.27 2.87
C TYR A 136 12.19 15.40 3.83
N HIS A 137 11.03 15.89 4.29
CA HIS A 137 10.10 15.06 5.07
C HIS A 137 9.60 13.88 4.23
N LEU A 138 9.15 14.14 2.99
CA LEU A 138 8.73 13.08 2.07
C LEU A 138 9.90 12.12 1.76
N LEU A 139 11.11 12.66 1.60
CA LEU A 139 12.30 11.82 1.40
C LEU A 139 12.51 10.89 2.61
N GLY A 140 12.42 11.42 3.83
CA GLY A 140 12.58 10.65 5.06
C GLY A 140 11.55 9.54 5.20
N THR A 141 10.25 9.86 4.99
CA THR A 141 9.17 8.86 5.05
C THR A 141 9.37 7.77 4.00
N GLY A 142 9.55 8.19 2.74
CA GLY A 142 9.66 7.26 1.62
C GLY A 142 10.89 6.35 1.70
N MET A 143 12.04 6.89 2.14
CA MET A 143 13.27 6.09 2.32
C MET A 143 13.11 5.08 3.45
N THR A 144 12.48 5.46 4.57
CA THR A 144 12.23 4.56 5.70
C THR A 144 11.37 3.38 5.23
N LEU A 145 10.29 3.68 4.52
CA LEU A 145 9.40 2.67 3.98
C LEU A 145 10.13 1.77 2.98
N TRP A 146 10.88 2.38 2.05
CA TRP A 146 11.60 1.63 1.00
C TRP A 146 12.61 0.65 1.62
N ILE A 147 13.43 1.14 2.56
CA ILE A 147 14.44 0.30 3.22
C ILE A 147 13.78 -0.87 3.96
N CYS A 148 12.73 -0.57 4.74
CA CYS A 148 11.99 -1.61 5.47
C CYS A 148 11.43 -2.66 4.49
N TRP A 149 10.81 -2.20 3.40
CA TRP A 149 10.21 -3.07 2.37
C TRP A 149 11.26 -3.97 1.72
N GLN A 150 12.44 -3.40 1.34
CA GLN A 150 13.52 -4.21 0.73
C GLN A 150 14.05 -5.26 1.73
N VAL A 151 14.36 -4.82 2.95
CA VAL A 151 14.90 -5.73 3.98
C VAL A 151 13.91 -6.88 4.24
N THR A 152 12.64 -6.57 4.45
CA THR A 152 11.63 -7.58 4.78
C THR A 152 11.30 -8.47 3.58
N THR A 153 11.32 -7.94 2.35
CA THR A 153 11.19 -8.78 1.13
C THR A 153 12.36 -9.79 1.07
N VAL A 154 13.60 -9.33 1.26
CA VAL A 154 14.77 -10.21 1.24
C VAL A 154 14.66 -11.27 2.34
N MET A 155 14.26 -10.86 3.55
CA MET A 155 14.03 -11.80 4.65
C MET A 155 12.95 -12.84 4.25
N GLY A 156 11.85 -12.40 3.64
CA GLY A 156 10.79 -13.27 3.17
C GLY A 156 11.28 -14.27 2.12
N VAL A 157 12.12 -13.82 1.19
CA VAL A 157 12.73 -14.69 0.17
C VAL A 157 13.64 -15.74 0.85
N VAL A 158 14.52 -15.31 1.77
CA VAL A 158 15.46 -16.21 2.47
C VAL A 158 14.67 -17.24 3.32
N PHE A 159 13.72 -16.79 4.12
CA PHE A 159 12.92 -17.68 4.96
C PHE A 159 11.98 -18.56 4.12
N GLY A 160 11.38 -17.98 3.06
CA GLY A 160 10.50 -18.71 2.15
C GLY A 160 11.19 -19.92 1.51
N ALA A 161 12.48 -19.78 1.19
CA ALA A 161 13.26 -20.87 0.64
C ALA A 161 13.51 -22.02 1.63
N THR A 162 13.33 -21.79 2.94
CA THR A 162 13.52 -22.78 3.99
C THR A 162 12.21 -23.39 4.52
N ILE A 163 11.06 -22.85 4.12
CA ILE A 163 9.74 -23.35 4.55
C ILE A 163 9.42 -24.66 3.82
N PRO A 164 9.15 -25.75 4.54
CA PRO A 164 8.76 -27.01 3.91
C PRO A 164 7.48 -26.87 3.10
N GLU A 165 7.40 -27.56 1.97
CA GLU A 165 6.17 -27.57 1.12
C GLU A 165 4.93 -28.08 1.88
N SER A 166 5.16 -28.88 2.92
CA SER A 166 4.08 -29.40 3.77
C SER A 166 3.38 -28.30 4.59
N TRP A 167 4.01 -27.15 4.76
CA TRP A 167 3.37 -26.00 5.40
C TRP A 167 2.53 -25.29 4.33
N SER A 168 1.20 -25.43 4.40
CA SER A 168 0.30 -24.85 3.40
C SER A 168 0.54 -23.35 3.22
N LEU A 169 1.38 -22.98 2.27
CA LEU A 169 1.58 -21.57 1.89
C LEU A 169 0.27 -20.93 1.39
N GLY A 170 -0.71 -21.77 1.02
CA GLY A 170 -2.06 -21.30 0.71
C GLY A 170 -2.73 -20.54 1.84
N PHE A 171 -2.31 -20.75 3.10
CA PHE A 171 -2.82 -20.00 4.23
C PHE A 171 -2.12 -18.63 4.39
N ALA A 172 -0.92 -18.49 3.89
CA ALA A 172 -0.17 -17.23 3.99
C ALA A 172 -0.89 -16.08 3.26
N ILE A 173 -1.53 -16.39 2.12
CA ILE A 173 -2.25 -15.38 1.32
C ILE A 173 -3.45 -14.80 2.09
N PRO A 174 -4.40 -15.60 2.59
CA PRO A 174 -5.49 -15.06 3.43
C PRO A 174 -4.97 -14.30 4.66
N LEU A 175 -3.94 -14.82 5.32
CA LEU A 175 -3.37 -14.18 6.51
C LEU A 175 -2.81 -12.79 6.18
N THR A 176 -2.18 -12.64 5.02
CA THR A 176 -1.67 -11.35 4.53
C THR A 176 -2.81 -10.35 4.39
N PHE A 177 -3.91 -10.77 3.74
CA PHE A 177 -5.05 -9.89 3.54
C PHE A 177 -5.72 -9.51 4.86
N ILE A 178 -5.79 -10.44 5.81
CA ILE A 178 -6.31 -10.15 7.15
C ILE A 178 -5.40 -9.11 7.83
N ALA A 179 -4.08 -9.31 7.79
CA ALA A 179 -3.12 -8.38 8.38
C ALA A 179 -3.19 -6.98 7.77
N LEU A 180 -3.51 -6.90 6.48
CA LEU A 180 -3.66 -5.63 5.77
C LEU A 180 -5.00 -4.95 6.07
N VAL A 181 -6.09 -5.71 6.09
CA VAL A 181 -7.46 -5.18 6.23
C VAL A 181 -7.79 -4.86 7.69
N ALA A 182 -7.37 -5.71 8.65
CA ALA A 182 -7.75 -5.56 10.04
C ALA A 182 -7.38 -4.17 10.63
N PRO A 183 -6.15 -3.65 10.46
CA PRO A 183 -5.82 -2.31 10.96
C PRO A 183 -6.55 -1.17 10.25
N ALA A 184 -7.05 -1.40 9.03
CA ALA A 184 -7.77 -0.40 8.26
C ALA A 184 -9.22 -0.23 8.74
N ILE A 185 -9.78 -1.21 9.46
CA ILE A 185 -11.15 -1.14 10.00
C ILE A 185 -11.12 -0.29 11.27
N ARG A 186 -11.49 0.98 11.13
CA ARG A 186 -11.50 1.94 12.25
C ARG A 186 -12.90 2.50 12.53
N ARG A 187 -13.78 2.49 11.53
CA ARG A 187 -15.12 3.08 11.62
C ARG A 187 -16.18 2.01 11.34
N ARG A 188 -17.42 2.25 11.78
CA ARG A 188 -18.55 1.37 11.47
C ARG A 188 -18.74 1.19 9.96
N ALA A 189 -18.48 2.26 9.20
CA ALA A 189 -18.56 2.21 7.73
C ALA A 189 -17.56 1.22 7.13
N ASP A 190 -16.32 1.20 7.67
CA ASP A 190 -15.27 0.29 7.21
C ASP A 190 -15.64 -1.16 7.51
N LEU A 191 -16.18 -1.40 8.72
CA LEU A 191 -16.65 -2.72 9.14
C LEU A 191 -17.81 -3.20 8.25
N ALA A 192 -18.78 -2.31 7.97
CA ALA A 192 -19.91 -2.63 7.09
C ALA A 192 -19.43 -2.98 5.68
N ALA A 193 -18.48 -2.21 5.15
CA ALA A 193 -17.89 -2.46 3.84
C ALA A 193 -17.21 -3.85 3.82
N CYS A 194 -16.39 -4.12 4.85
CA CYS A 194 -15.64 -5.38 4.95
C CYS A 194 -16.58 -6.59 5.07
N LEU A 195 -17.58 -6.53 5.96
CA LEU A 195 -18.51 -7.63 6.16
C LEU A 195 -19.36 -7.89 4.92
N THR A 196 -19.87 -6.83 4.28
CA THR A 196 -20.67 -6.96 3.05
C THR A 196 -19.84 -7.56 1.92
N ALA A 197 -18.64 -7.02 1.69
CA ALA A 197 -17.74 -7.54 0.64
C ALA A 197 -17.37 -9.00 0.91
N GLY A 198 -17.03 -9.33 2.16
CA GLY A 198 -16.70 -10.70 2.56
C GLY A 198 -17.86 -11.68 2.36
N THR A 199 -19.06 -11.28 2.77
CA THR A 199 -20.26 -12.11 2.57
C THR A 199 -20.51 -12.35 1.08
N ILE A 200 -20.47 -11.29 0.26
CA ILE A 200 -20.67 -11.42 -1.19
C ILE A 200 -19.57 -12.32 -1.80
N ALA A 201 -18.32 -12.18 -1.34
CA ALA A 201 -17.20 -12.98 -1.84
C ALA A 201 -17.41 -14.48 -1.53
N VAL A 202 -17.88 -14.81 -0.33
CA VAL A 202 -18.11 -16.20 0.06
C VAL A 202 -19.30 -16.80 -0.69
N VAL A 203 -20.45 -16.10 -0.68
CA VAL A 203 -21.68 -16.58 -1.30
C VAL A 203 -21.57 -16.59 -2.85
N GLY A 204 -20.83 -15.65 -3.40
CA GLY A 204 -20.67 -15.48 -4.83
C GLY A 204 -19.67 -16.41 -5.51
N GLN A 205 -18.97 -17.26 -4.76
CA GLN A 205 -17.95 -18.16 -5.34
C GLN A 205 -18.43 -18.98 -6.54
N PRO A 206 -19.71 -19.46 -6.59
CA PRO A 206 -20.17 -20.22 -7.75
C PRO A 206 -20.35 -19.39 -9.04
N LEU A 207 -20.26 -18.07 -8.99
CA LEU A 207 -20.45 -17.23 -10.16
C LEU A 207 -19.31 -17.41 -11.19
N PRO A 208 -19.66 -17.55 -12.48
CA PRO A 208 -18.65 -17.73 -13.51
C PRO A 208 -17.73 -16.49 -13.63
N TRP A 209 -16.54 -16.74 -14.14
CA TRP A 209 -15.51 -15.72 -14.42
C TRP A 209 -15.15 -14.88 -13.20
N LYS A 210 -15.32 -15.44 -11.99
CA LYS A 210 -15.04 -14.75 -10.73
C LYS A 210 -15.78 -13.41 -10.60
N GLY A 211 -16.99 -13.33 -11.19
CA GLY A 211 -17.83 -12.11 -11.14
C GLY A 211 -18.12 -11.63 -9.72
N TRP A 212 -18.03 -12.53 -8.73
CA TRP A 212 -18.18 -12.19 -7.32
C TRP A 212 -17.19 -11.11 -6.85
N ILE A 213 -16.02 -10.99 -7.49
CA ILE A 213 -15.01 -9.97 -7.10
C ILE A 213 -15.58 -8.57 -7.34
N ILE A 214 -16.18 -8.36 -8.51
CA ILE A 214 -16.79 -7.06 -8.86
C ILE A 214 -17.98 -6.78 -7.94
N LEU A 215 -18.84 -7.78 -7.75
CA LEU A 215 -20.01 -7.62 -6.89
C LEU A 215 -19.61 -7.34 -5.44
N ALA A 216 -18.59 -8.02 -4.92
CA ALA A 216 -18.07 -7.78 -3.57
C ALA A 216 -17.50 -6.36 -3.43
N ALA A 217 -16.75 -5.91 -4.43
CA ALA A 217 -16.17 -4.56 -4.41
C ALA A 217 -17.28 -3.49 -4.42
N VAL A 218 -18.22 -3.58 -5.36
CA VAL A 218 -19.33 -2.62 -5.48
C VAL A 218 -20.22 -2.67 -4.24
N GLY A 219 -20.61 -3.87 -3.80
CA GLY A 219 -21.45 -4.06 -2.62
C GLY A 219 -20.80 -3.52 -1.35
N GLY A 220 -19.52 -3.78 -1.15
CA GLY A 220 -18.76 -3.26 -0.02
C GLY A 220 -18.71 -1.73 -0.02
N ILE A 221 -18.38 -1.14 -1.17
CA ILE A 221 -18.33 0.33 -1.31
C ILE A 221 -19.69 0.94 -0.99
N LEU A 222 -20.78 0.39 -1.54
CA LEU A 222 -22.13 0.89 -1.30
C LEU A 222 -22.53 0.79 0.17
N ALA A 223 -22.25 -0.34 0.80
CA ALA A 223 -22.56 -0.54 2.23
C ALA A 223 -21.79 0.46 3.10
N GLY A 224 -20.50 0.61 2.87
CA GLY A 224 -19.66 1.58 3.59
C GLY A 224 -20.17 3.01 3.41
N TRP A 225 -20.49 3.38 2.18
CA TRP A 225 -21.03 4.73 1.87
C TRP A 225 -22.35 4.98 2.58
N LEU A 226 -23.29 4.03 2.55
CA LEU A 226 -24.59 4.17 3.20
C LEU A 226 -24.45 4.37 4.72
N VAL A 227 -23.61 3.56 5.37
CA VAL A 227 -23.36 3.70 6.81
C VAL A 227 -22.69 5.04 7.11
N HIS A 228 -21.68 5.43 6.33
CA HIS A 228 -21.00 6.71 6.50
C HIS A 228 -22.00 7.89 6.37
N ARG A 229 -22.87 7.85 5.36
CA ARG A 229 -23.89 8.88 5.13
C ARG A 229 -24.89 8.94 6.29
N HIS A 230 -25.28 7.79 6.83
CA HIS A 230 -26.21 7.72 7.98
C HIS A 230 -25.57 8.32 9.23
N ASP A 231 -24.31 7.96 9.51
CA ASP A 231 -23.57 8.46 10.69
C ASP A 231 -23.42 10.00 10.62
N ARG A 232 -23.08 10.54 9.43
CA ARG A 232 -22.96 12.00 9.24
C ARG A 232 -24.27 12.74 9.51
N ARG A 233 -25.42 12.16 9.13
CA ARG A 233 -26.73 12.76 9.38
C ARG A 233 -27.05 12.83 10.88
N ARG A 234 -26.67 11.79 11.64
CA ARG A 234 -26.87 11.72 13.09
C ARG A 234 -26.01 12.74 13.86
N THR A 235 -24.83 13.07 13.36
CA THR A 235 -23.96 14.07 14.02
C THR A 235 -24.31 15.50 13.64
N ALA A 236 -25.16 15.72 12.63
CA ALA A 236 -25.60 17.04 12.18
C ALA A 236 -26.97 17.45 12.76
N SER A 237 -27.66 16.51 13.45
CA SER A 237 -28.90 16.74 14.17
C SER A 237 -28.64 16.89 15.69
#